data_9166c87d486cc4184f368ef512e4d26d
#
_entry.id   9166c87d486cc4184f368ef512e4d26d
#
_cell.length_a   1.000
_cell.length_b   1.000
_cell.length_c   1.000
_cell.angle_alpha   90.00
_cell.angle_beta   90.00
_cell.angle_gamma   90.00
#
_symmetry.space_group_name_H-M   'P 1'
#
loop_
_entity.id
_entity.type
_entity.pdbx_description
1 polymer ?
#
loop_
_entity_poly.entity_id
_entity_poly.type
_entity_poly.pdbx_seq_one_letter_code
_entity_poly.pdbx_strand_id
1 'polypeptide(L)'
;MSQGHSPGVSSRSAPDAGQSASVTEEQVREELIRVLACHEFRASKRSQDFLRYVVENTLQGHGDMLKERTIGIEVFGRPTSYDPSDDATVRVKAGEVRKRLGLYYSDQGSHNPVRIELPSGTYIPEFHPVHGPASSLPVPSPDATPAATELAAAAPRRQSAVTPRRAALAGMVLVAVAGLVWVLARPAVTPLNQFWAPVLNGSTPLQLCAAYVPVYGVDIDPSITPPSHVGDFTLLNDQFVGGGDLIATSRLAAMLTRLDRPYRVKLGNDVSFADLRSGPAILVGFSYTKWKQISNQMRFFVDGFRRPAGITDDGKATGWVLPELPRDRHTTEDYAIVSRVFHPDTHAMLVELAGITQYGTDAAADLVTNPDLMAEALRGAPPDWQKKNLQLVLHVKVISGTPSSPKVVKQYFW
;
A
#
# COMPACT_ATOMS: atom_id res chain seq x y z
N MET A 1 51.89 -41.95 -57.32
CA MET A 1 53.00 -42.47 -56.52
C MET A 1 52.97 -41.82 -55.19
N SER A 2 52.54 -42.49 -54.30
CA SER A 2 53.06 -43.27 -53.16
C SER A 2 52.90 -42.47 -51.88
N GLN A 3 51.92 -42.85 -51.04
CA GLN A 3 52.01 -43.61 -49.73
C GLN A 3 52.87 -42.82 -48.68
N GLY A 4 52.42 -42.60 -47.51
CA GLY A 4 52.17 -43.48 -46.44
C GLY A 4 51.80 -42.79 -45.12
N HIS A 5 50.88 -43.38 -44.45
CA HIS A 5 50.86 -43.92 -43.11
C HIS A 5 50.91 -43.01 -41.89
N SER A 6 49.79 -43.11 -41.14
CA SER A 6 49.61 -42.86 -39.70
C SER A 6 50.58 -43.63 -38.79
N PRO A 7 50.62 -43.39 -37.42
CA PRO A 7 49.48 -43.34 -36.53
C PRO A 7 49.59 -42.37 -35.30
N GLY A 8 48.50 -41.93 -34.79
CA GLY A 8 47.87 -42.00 -33.53
C GLY A 8 48.62 -41.71 -32.23
N VAL A 9 48.15 -40.68 -31.50
CA VAL A 9 48.13 -40.72 -30.04
C VAL A 9 46.80 -40.10 -29.56
N SER A 10 46.02 -40.96 -28.89
CA SER A 10 44.84 -40.64 -28.17
C SER A 10 45.18 -39.83 -26.90
N SER A 11 44.69 -38.61 -26.76
CA SER A 11 44.62 -37.93 -25.48
C SER A 11 43.14 -37.79 -25.08
N ARG A 12 42.71 -38.56 -24.06
CA ARG A 12 41.45 -38.41 -23.38
C ARG A 12 41.39 -37.04 -22.72
N SER A 13 40.55 -36.19 -23.20
CA SER A 13 40.14 -34.99 -22.48
C SER A 13 39.05 -35.36 -21.49
N ALA A 14 39.21 -34.94 -20.24
CA ALA A 14 38.27 -35.08 -19.17
C ALA A 14 36.99 -34.26 -19.45
N PRO A 15 35.81 -34.64 -18.92
CA PRO A 15 34.58 -33.91 -19.14
C PRO A 15 34.63 -32.57 -18.38
N ASP A 16 34.34 -31.52 -19.14
CA ASP A 16 34.20 -30.14 -18.66
C ASP A 16 32.95 -30.10 -17.75
N ALA A 17 33.20 -29.81 -16.46
CA ALA A 17 32.18 -29.61 -15.47
C ALA A 17 31.81 -28.12 -15.48
N GLY A 18 30.59 -27.78 -15.90
CA GLY A 18 30.06 -26.43 -15.69
C GLY A 18 29.29 -25.82 -16.87
N GLN A 19 28.37 -26.57 -17.51
CA GLN A 19 27.33 -25.91 -18.30
C GLN A 19 26.25 -25.38 -17.38
N SER A 20 26.34 -24.09 -17.03
CA SER A 20 25.18 -23.34 -16.55
C SER A 20 24.11 -23.41 -17.63
N ALA A 21 22.96 -23.99 -17.30
CA ALA A 21 21.83 -24.11 -18.23
C ALA A 21 21.39 -22.69 -18.62
N SER A 22 21.82 -22.24 -19.81
CA SER A 22 21.36 -20.98 -20.37
C SER A 22 19.89 -21.11 -20.77
N VAL A 23 19.07 -20.15 -20.33
CA VAL A 23 17.66 -20.07 -20.71
C VAL A 23 17.56 -19.82 -22.22
N THR A 24 16.77 -20.61 -22.95
CA THR A 24 16.59 -20.41 -24.40
C THR A 24 15.52 -19.36 -24.68
N GLU A 25 15.62 -18.69 -25.83
CA GLU A 25 14.60 -17.72 -26.26
C GLU A 25 13.18 -18.31 -26.31
N GLU A 26 13.07 -19.57 -26.73
CA GLU A 26 11.79 -20.25 -26.83
C GLU A 26 11.16 -20.47 -25.45
N GLN A 27 11.96 -20.84 -24.45
CA GLN A 27 11.50 -20.94 -23.06
C GLN A 27 11.02 -19.60 -22.49
N VAL A 28 11.71 -18.51 -22.85
CA VAL A 28 11.29 -17.16 -22.45
C VAL A 28 9.95 -16.78 -23.08
N ARG A 29 9.76 -17.07 -24.37
CA ARG A 29 8.50 -16.79 -25.07
C ARG A 29 7.32 -17.59 -24.53
N GLU A 30 7.55 -18.89 -24.24
CA GLU A 30 6.53 -19.71 -23.57
C GLU A 30 6.15 -19.16 -22.20
N GLU A 31 7.13 -18.74 -21.40
CA GLU A 31 6.87 -18.17 -20.11
C GLU A 31 6.14 -16.81 -20.23
N LEU A 32 6.53 -15.97 -21.19
CA LEU A 32 5.82 -14.73 -21.49
C LEU A 32 4.33 -14.97 -21.80
N ILE A 33 4.03 -15.98 -22.59
CA ILE A 33 2.63 -16.37 -22.91
C ILE A 33 1.89 -16.74 -21.64
N ARG A 34 2.47 -17.55 -20.74
CA ARG A 34 1.86 -17.94 -19.45
C ARG A 34 1.60 -16.71 -18.57
N VAL A 35 2.59 -15.83 -18.44
CA VAL A 35 2.48 -14.58 -17.66
C VAL A 35 1.37 -13.70 -18.21
N LEU A 36 1.30 -13.49 -19.52
CA LEU A 36 0.28 -12.62 -20.13
C LEU A 36 -1.15 -13.19 -20.02
N ALA A 37 -1.29 -14.52 -19.92
CA ALA A 37 -2.56 -15.20 -19.76
C ALA A 37 -3.05 -15.29 -18.31
N CYS A 38 -2.18 -15.04 -17.32
CA CYS A 38 -2.52 -15.17 -15.91
C CYS A 38 -3.51 -14.10 -15.43
N HIS A 39 -4.10 -14.34 -14.26
CA HIS A 39 -5.09 -13.45 -13.66
C HIS A 39 -4.52 -12.03 -13.44
N GLU A 40 -3.26 -11.92 -13.00
CA GLU A 40 -2.60 -10.65 -12.65
C GLU A 40 -2.44 -9.75 -13.89
N PHE A 41 -2.22 -10.31 -15.08
CA PHE A 41 -2.02 -9.56 -16.31
C PHE A 41 -3.26 -9.43 -17.18
N ARG A 42 -4.17 -10.40 -17.15
CA ARG A 42 -5.35 -10.46 -18.05
C ARG A 42 -6.22 -9.20 -18.00
N ALA A 43 -6.34 -8.57 -16.83
CA ALA A 43 -7.16 -7.37 -16.65
C ALA A 43 -6.51 -6.07 -17.13
N SER A 44 -5.23 -6.08 -17.57
CA SER A 44 -4.53 -4.86 -17.95
C SER A 44 -3.79 -5.00 -19.27
N LYS A 45 -4.46 -4.65 -20.37
CA LYS A 45 -3.87 -4.67 -21.71
C LYS A 45 -2.57 -3.85 -21.80
N ARG A 46 -2.53 -2.66 -21.19
CA ARG A 46 -1.32 -1.81 -21.18
C ARG A 46 -0.14 -2.44 -20.46
N SER A 47 -0.38 -3.23 -19.40
CA SER A 47 0.69 -3.99 -18.73
C SER A 47 1.16 -5.17 -19.57
N GLN A 48 0.24 -5.83 -20.30
CA GLN A 48 0.59 -6.88 -21.27
C GLN A 48 1.42 -6.33 -22.42
N ASP A 49 0.99 -5.21 -23.02
CA ASP A 49 1.70 -4.59 -24.16
C ASP A 49 3.10 -4.11 -23.74
N PHE A 50 3.23 -3.51 -22.55
CA PHE A 50 4.53 -3.13 -21.99
C PHE A 50 5.44 -4.33 -21.79
N LEU A 51 4.98 -5.38 -21.08
CA LEU A 51 5.81 -6.56 -20.81
C LEU A 51 6.23 -7.27 -22.10
N ARG A 52 5.28 -7.44 -23.03
CA ARG A 52 5.57 -8.03 -24.34
C ARG A 52 6.64 -7.23 -25.08
N TYR A 53 6.49 -5.92 -25.14
CA TYR A 53 7.42 -5.03 -25.83
C TYR A 53 8.85 -5.14 -25.28
N VAL A 54 9.01 -5.06 -23.95
CA VAL A 54 10.36 -5.10 -23.36
C VAL A 54 11.01 -6.48 -23.47
N VAL A 55 10.24 -7.57 -23.35
CA VAL A 55 10.76 -8.94 -23.49
C VAL A 55 11.16 -9.22 -24.94
N GLU A 56 10.30 -8.93 -25.92
CA GLU A 56 10.59 -9.19 -27.33
C GLU A 56 11.79 -8.37 -27.84
N ASN A 57 11.87 -7.08 -27.47
CA ASN A 57 13.03 -6.26 -27.84
C ASN A 57 14.32 -6.76 -27.21
N THR A 58 14.29 -7.27 -25.98
CA THR A 58 15.46 -7.85 -25.33
C THR A 58 15.90 -9.14 -26.03
N LEU A 59 14.95 -10.03 -26.39
CA LEU A 59 15.25 -11.26 -27.15
C LEU A 59 15.84 -10.98 -28.54
N GLN A 60 15.41 -9.87 -29.15
CA GLN A 60 15.95 -9.41 -30.46
C GLN A 60 17.29 -8.68 -30.36
N GLY A 61 17.86 -8.55 -29.16
CA GLY A 61 19.13 -7.84 -28.94
C GLY A 61 19.01 -6.33 -28.90
N HIS A 62 17.81 -5.76 -28.88
CA HIS A 62 17.51 -4.34 -28.86
C HIS A 62 17.33 -3.76 -27.45
N GLY A 63 17.94 -4.37 -26.43
CA GLY A 63 17.83 -3.93 -25.05
C GLY A 63 18.30 -2.49 -24.80
N ASP A 64 19.27 -2.01 -25.55
CA ASP A 64 19.79 -0.64 -25.52
C ASP A 64 18.76 0.42 -25.94
N MET A 65 17.75 0.04 -26.75
CA MET A 65 16.64 0.88 -27.18
C MET A 65 15.52 1.01 -26.14
N LEU A 66 15.53 0.21 -25.09
CA LEU A 66 14.51 0.20 -24.03
C LEU A 66 14.69 1.38 -23.07
N LYS A 67 14.60 2.58 -23.61
CA LYS A 67 14.63 3.84 -22.84
C LYS A 67 13.21 4.34 -22.58
N GLU A 68 13.03 5.05 -21.48
CA GLU A 68 11.73 5.56 -21.06
C GLU A 68 10.99 6.31 -22.17
N ARG A 69 11.70 7.19 -22.88
CA ARG A 69 11.14 7.94 -23.99
C ARG A 69 10.67 7.04 -25.13
N THR A 70 11.49 6.08 -25.54
CA THR A 70 11.14 5.13 -26.61
C THR A 70 9.90 4.32 -26.24
N ILE A 71 9.87 3.76 -25.03
CA ILE A 71 8.73 3.00 -24.53
C ILE A 71 7.47 3.88 -24.45
N GLY A 72 7.62 5.14 -24.05
CA GLY A 72 6.52 6.10 -24.01
C GLY A 72 5.88 6.31 -25.37
N ILE A 73 6.65 6.45 -26.40
CA ILE A 73 6.18 6.64 -27.78
C ILE A 73 5.58 5.34 -28.34
N GLU A 74 6.34 4.25 -28.28
CA GLU A 74 6.00 2.99 -28.98
C GLU A 74 4.88 2.21 -28.29
N VAL A 75 4.86 2.17 -26.96
CA VAL A 75 3.89 1.36 -26.20
C VAL A 75 2.68 2.18 -25.77
N PHE A 76 2.90 3.45 -25.40
CA PHE A 76 1.85 4.29 -24.83
C PHE A 76 1.32 5.35 -25.79
N GLY A 77 1.83 5.39 -27.05
CA GLY A 77 1.35 6.33 -28.07
C GLY A 77 1.61 7.80 -27.70
N ARG A 78 2.67 8.06 -26.94
CA ARG A 78 3.04 9.44 -26.59
C ARG A 78 3.62 10.18 -27.81
N PRO A 79 3.43 11.49 -27.91
CA PRO A 79 3.97 12.28 -29.02
C PRO A 79 5.51 12.24 -29.02
N THR A 80 6.13 12.53 -30.14
CA THR A 80 7.58 12.58 -30.27
C THR A 80 8.25 13.64 -29.39
N SER A 81 7.47 14.63 -28.92
CA SER A 81 7.88 15.63 -27.91
C SER A 81 7.80 15.14 -26.47
N TYR A 82 7.45 13.88 -26.23
CA TYR A 82 7.33 13.30 -24.89
C TYR A 82 8.61 13.46 -24.07
N ASP A 83 8.46 14.08 -22.90
CA ASP A 83 9.54 14.22 -21.92
C ASP A 83 9.22 13.37 -20.67
N PRO A 84 10.08 12.37 -20.37
CA PRO A 84 9.92 11.54 -19.17
C PRO A 84 10.00 12.30 -17.84
N SER A 85 10.58 13.50 -17.81
CA SER A 85 10.61 14.32 -16.58
C SER A 85 9.25 14.89 -16.23
N ASP A 86 8.41 15.19 -17.22
CA ASP A 86 7.10 15.78 -17.04
C ASP A 86 5.98 14.73 -16.92
N ASP A 87 6.19 13.55 -17.51
CA ASP A 87 5.19 12.48 -17.53
C ASP A 87 5.80 11.13 -17.12
N ALA A 88 5.51 10.69 -15.91
CA ALA A 88 6.01 9.45 -15.32
C ALA A 88 5.27 8.18 -15.77
N THR A 89 4.47 8.21 -16.83
CA THR A 89 3.61 7.09 -17.28
C THR A 89 4.39 5.78 -17.40
N VAL A 90 5.56 5.80 -18.00
CA VAL A 90 6.39 4.59 -18.21
C VAL A 90 6.91 4.05 -16.88
N ARG A 91 7.43 4.93 -15.99
CA ARG A 91 7.93 4.52 -14.66
C ARG A 91 6.84 3.89 -13.80
N VAL A 92 5.67 4.51 -13.78
CA VAL A 92 4.52 4.00 -13.04
C VAL A 92 4.09 2.63 -13.58
N LYS A 93 4.05 2.49 -14.91
CA LYS A 93 3.68 1.21 -15.54
C LYS A 93 4.72 0.12 -15.30
N ALA A 94 6.00 0.44 -15.36
CA ALA A 94 7.07 -0.50 -15.03
C ALA A 94 6.98 -0.97 -13.56
N GLY A 95 6.67 -0.07 -12.63
CA GLY A 95 6.41 -0.42 -11.22
C GLY A 95 5.23 -1.38 -11.06
N GLU A 96 4.14 -1.11 -11.77
CA GLU A 96 2.97 -1.99 -11.80
C GLU A 96 3.30 -3.38 -12.35
N VAL A 97 4.04 -3.45 -13.46
CA VAL A 97 4.46 -4.72 -14.08
C VAL A 97 5.37 -5.52 -13.14
N ARG A 98 6.34 -4.88 -12.46
CA ARG A 98 7.17 -5.55 -11.45
C ARG A 98 6.33 -6.17 -10.33
N LYS A 99 5.35 -5.42 -9.82
CA LYS A 99 4.43 -5.91 -8.79
C LYS A 99 3.63 -7.13 -9.26
N ARG A 100 3.09 -7.08 -10.50
CA ARG A 100 2.32 -8.19 -11.09
C ARG A 100 3.17 -9.42 -11.33
N LEU A 101 4.42 -9.28 -11.82
CA LEU A 101 5.37 -10.37 -11.93
C LEU A 101 5.67 -11.00 -10.57
N GLY A 102 5.90 -10.17 -9.54
CA GLY A 102 6.11 -10.66 -8.17
C GLY A 102 4.93 -11.48 -7.65
N LEU A 103 3.70 -11.04 -7.87
CA LEU A 103 2.48 -11.78 -7.48
C LEU A 103 2.36 -13.10 -8.24
N TYR A 104 2.56 -13.09 -9.56
CA TYR A 104 2.50 -14.28 -10.38
C TYR A 104 3.52 -15.35 -9.95
N TYR A 105 4.76 -14.96 -9.72
CA TYR A 105 5.81 -15.91 -9.29
C TYR A 105 5.73 -16.29 -7.81
N SER A 106 4.93 -15.61 -7.02
CA SER A 106 4.63 -16.03 -5.64
C SER A 106 3.53 -17.10 -5.56
N ASP A 107 2.74 -17.28 -6.63
CA ASP A 107 1.62 -18.21 -6.70
C ASP A 107 1.75 -19.13 -7.92
N GLN A 108 1.11 -18.81 -9.02
CA GLN A 108 0.95 -19.68 -10.20
C GLN A 108 2.27 -20.01 -10.90
N GLY A 109 3.20 -19.06 -10.96
CA GLY A 109 4.50 -19.20 -11.65
C GLY A 109 5.63 -19.74 -10.78
N SER A 110 5.39 -20.12 -9.54
CA SER A 110 6.42 -20.51 -8.57
C SER A 110 7.26 -21.74 -8.99
N HIS A 111 6.72 -22.60 -9.84
CA HIS A 111 7.37 -23.84 -10.29
C HIS A 111 7.73 -23.82 -11.79
N ASN A 112 7.59 -22.68 -12.47
CA ASN A 112 7.92 -22.59 -13.88
C ASN A 112 9.44 -22.64 -14.10
N PRO A 113 9.90 -23.27 -15.22
CA PRO A 113 11.33 -23.49 -15.46
C PRO A 113 12.11 -22.19 -15.70
N VAL A 114 11.43 -21.11 -16.07
CA VAL A 114 12.01 -19.79 -16.34
C VAL A 114 11.28 -18.73 -15.56
N ARG A 115 12.01 -17.76 -15.04
CA ARG A 115 11.47 -16.57 -14.39
C ARG A 115 11.88 -15.34 -15.17
N ILE A 116 10.89 -14.50 -15.52
CA ILE A 116 11.09 -13.18 -16.12
C ILE A 116 11.13 -12.16 -14.98
N GLU A 117 12.21 -11.43 -14.86
CA GLU A 117 12.36 -10.36 -13.88
C GLU A 117 12.59 -9.02 -14.57
N LEU A 118 12.02 -7.96 -14.04
CA LEU A 118 12.26 -6.58 -14.51
C LEU A 118 12.94 -5.79 -13.40
N PRO A 119 14.29 -5.70 -13.37
CA PRO A 119 15.02 -5.07 -12.27
C PRO A 119 14.65 -3.59 -12.09
N SER A 120 14.80 -3.08 -10.87
CA SER A 120 14.59 -1.66 -10.57
C SER A 120 15.68 -0.82 -11.23
N GLY A 121 15.29 0.34 -11.80
CA GLY A 121 16.22 1.25 -12.47
C GLY A 121 16.48 0.94 -13.93
N THR A 122 15.99 -0.17 -14.48
CA THR A 122 16.10 -0.53 -15.89
C THR A 122 14.77 -0.98 -16.47
N TYR A 123 14.63 -0.94 -17.79
CA TYR A 123 13.51 -1.51 -18.55
C TYR A 123 13.89 -2.78 -19.32
N ILE A 124 15.13 -3.25 -19.13
CA ILE A 124 15.63 -4.49 -19.73
C ILE A 124 15.29 -5.63 -18.79
N PRO A 125 14.46 -6.61 -19.20
CA PRO A 125 14.15 -7.79 -18.38
C PRO A 125 15.33 -8.76 -18.34
N GLU A 126 15.44 -9.48 -17.23
CA GLU A 126 16.37 -10.58 -17.02
C GLU A 126 15.61 -11.91 -17.00
N PHE A 127 16.27 -12.97 -17.46
CA PHE A 127 15.68 -14.30 -17.56
C PHE A 127 16.50 -15.30 -16.76
N HIS A 128 15.89 -15.85 -15.73
CA HIS A 128 16.56 -16.76 -14.79
C HIS A 128 16.01 -18.18 -14.90
N PRO A 129 16.86 -19.22 -14.98
CA PRO A 129 16.40 -20.58 -14.84
C PRO A 129 15.99 -20.82 -13.39
N VAL A 130 14.78 -21.36 -13.17
CA VAL A 130 14.34 -21.80 -11.84
C VAL A 130 14.72 -23.25 -11.67
N HIS A 131 15.80 -23.50 -10.94
CA HIS A 131 16.14 -24.85 -10.49
C HIS A 131 15.13 -25.22 -9.39
N GLY A 132 14.57 -26.43 -9.43
CA GLY A 132 13.67 -26.94 -8.39
C GLY A 132 14.31 -26.80 -7.00
N PRO A 133 13.53 -26.92 -5.90
CA PRO A 133 13.86 -26.39 -4.61
C PRO A 133 15.28 -26.69 -4.21
N ALA A 134 16.09 -25.63 -4.08
CA ALA A 134 17.43 -25.72 -3.54
C ALA A 134 17.32 -26.33 -2.14
N SER A 135 17.73 -27.57 -2.07
CA SER A 135 17.93 -28.34 -0.85
C SER A 135 18.60 -27.49 0.20
N SER A 136 17.90 -27.32 1.29
CA SER A 136 18.39 -27.17 2.66
C SER A 136 19.90 -26.95 2.84
N LEU A 137 20.23 -25.89 3.55
CA LEU A 137 21.46 -25.76 4.31
C LEU A 137 21.83 -27.09 5.02
N PRO A 138 23.10 -27.50 5.03
CA PRO A 138 23.48 -28.74 5.69
C PRO A 138 23.31 -28.60 7.20
N VAL A 139 22.37 -29.36 7.72
CA VAL A 139 22.33 -29.72 9.15
C VAL A 139 23.50 -30.65 9.39
N PRO A 140 24.38 -30.42 10.37
CA PRO A 140 25.43 -31.37 10.71
C PRO A 140 24.79 -32.60 11.36
N SER A 141 24.88 -33.78 10.68
CA SER A 141 24.57 -35.04 11.25
C SER A 141 25.59 -35.45 12.31
N PRO A 142 25.15 -36.01 13.45
CA PRO A 142 26.03 -36.63 14.41
C PRO A 142 26.18 -38.08 14.06
N ASP A 143 27.34 -38.52 13.53
CA ASP A 143 27.88 -39.85 13.74
C ASP A 143 29.17 -40.05 12.95
N ALA A 144 30.25 -40.03 13.68
CA ALA A 144 31.46 -40.86 13.48
C ALA A 144 32.37 -40.71 14.67
N THR A 145 32.35 -41.67 15.54
CA THR A 145 33.30 -41.98 16.62
C THR A 145 34.29 -43.02 16.08
N PRO A 146 35.39 -43.27 16.71
CA PRO A 146 36.58 -42.51 16.99
C PRO A 146 37.87 -43.16 16.46
N ALA A 147 38.93 -42.43 16.36
CA ALA A 147 40.28 -42.98 16.43
C ALA A 147 41.10 -42.24 17.42
N ALA A 148 41.51 -42.93 18.45
CA ALA A 148 42.40 -42.49 19.51
C ALA A 148 43.78 -42.23 18.93
N THR A 149 44.39 -41.12 19.34
CA THR A 149 45.84 -40.98 19.40
C THR A 149 46.20 -40.12 20.62
N GLU A 150 47.15 -40.60 21.32
CA GLU A 150 47.68 -40.32 22.63
C GLU A 150 48.35 -38.98 22.82
N LEU A 151 48.20 -38.49 24.03
CA LEU A 151 49.18 -37.76 24.85
C LEU A 151 49.90 -36.52 24.30
N ALA A 152 49.46 -35.35 24.80
CA ALA A 152 50.41 -34.35 25.32
C ALA A 152 49.80 -33.63 26.51
N ALA A 153 50.40 -33.76 27.67
CA ALA A 153 50.03 -33.10 28.91
C ALA A 153 50.17 -31.61 28.80
N ALA A 154 49.10 -30.86 28.96
CA ALA A 154 49.11 -29.41 29.15
C ALA A 154 48.50 -29.07 30.51
N ALA A 155 49.23 -28.26 31.28
CA ALA A 155 48.99 -27.81 32.62
C ALA A 155 47.58 -27.32 32.92
N PRO A 156 47.12 -27.39 34.19
CA PRO A 156 45.77 -27.02 34.57
C PRO A 156 45.58 -25.49 34.45
N ARG A 157 44.71 -25.07 33.51
CA ARG A 157 44.16 -23.73 33.52
C ARG A 157 43.38 -23.54 34.84
N ARG A 158 43.87 -22.66 35.69
CA ARG A 158 43.15 -22.18 36.85
C ARG A 158 41.78 -21.65 36.40
N GLN A 159 40.76 -22.39 36.66
CA GLN A 159 39.38 -21.91 36.63
C GLN A 159 39.26 -20.91 37.78
N SER A 160 39.20 -19.62 37.44
CA SER A 160 38.87 -18.57 38.40
C SER A 160 37.45 -18.85 38.87
N ALA A 161 37.33 -19.36 40.09
CA ALA A 161 36.03 -19.54 40.75
C ALA A 161 35.39 -18.16 40.88
N VAL A 162 34.39 -17.91 40.04
CA VAL A 162 33.52 -16.72 40.16
C VAL A 162 32.77 -16.93 41.49
N THR A 163 33.12 -16.14 42.50
CA THR A 163 32.43 -16.19 43.79
C THR A 163 30.93 -15.97 43.57
N PRO A 164 30.04 -16.73 44.25
CA PRO A 164 28.60 -16.67 44.05
C PRO A 164 28.00 -15.25 44.18
N ARG A 165 28.67 -14.39 44.97
CA ARG A 165 28.31 -12.97 45.09
C ARG A 165 28.53 -12.17 43.81
N ARG A 166 29.60 -12.45 43.02
CA ARG A 166 29.84 -11.76 41.74
C ARG A 166 28.90 -12.24 40.65
N ALA A 167 28.52 -13.52 40.62
CA ALA A 167 27.52 -14.06 39.74
C ALA A 167 26.12 -13.49 40.05
N ALA A 168 25.76 -13.34 41.32
CA ALA A 168 24.51 -12.72 41.73
C ALA A 168 24.44 -11.23 41.35
N LEU A 169 25.55 -10.47 41.54
CA LEU A 169 25.61 -9.07 41.09
C LEU A 169 25.55 -8.93 39.58
N ALA A 170 26.22 -9.78 38.81
CA ALA A 170 26.14 -9.78 37.35
C ALA A 170 24.72 -10.12 36.85
N GLY A 171 24.04 -11.09 37.48
CA GLY A 171 22.66 -11.44 37.23
C GLY A 171 21.69 -10.26 37.52
N MET A 172 21.90 -9.57 38.64
CA MET A 172 21.07 -8.41 38.99
C MET A 172 21.28 -7.23 38.03
N VAL A 173 22.49 -6.98 37.57
CA VAL A 173 22.80 -5.96 36.55
C VAL A 173 22.16 -6.35 35.22
N LEU A 174 22.20 -7.62 34.81
CA LEU A 174 21.57 -8.11 33.59
C LEU A 174 20.04 -7.93 33.62
N VAL A 175 19.40 -8.24 34.75
CA VAL A 175 17.97 -8.03 34.96
C VAL A 175 17.63 -6.54 34.96
N ALA A 176 18.45 -5.70 35.58
CA ALA A 176 18.26 -4.25 35.59
C ALA A 176 18.42 -3.65 34.17
N VAL A 177 19.44 -4.10 33.42
CA VAL A 177 19.63 -3.69 32.01
C VAL A 177 18.50 -4.19 31.12
N ALA A 178 18.06 -5.43 31.27
CA ALA A 178 16.93 -5.97 30.54
C ALA A 178 15.63 -5.22 30.88
N GLY A 179 15.43 -4.89 32.17
CA GLY A 179 14.30 -4.07 32.61
C GLY A 179 14.37 -2.65 32.04
N LEU A 180 15.55 -2.04 32.05
CA LEU A 180 15.75 -0.71 31.45
C LEU A 180 15.52 -0.73 29.93
N VAL A 181 16.09 -1.72 29.23
CA VAL A 181 15.86 -1.93 27.79
C VAL A 181 14.37 -2.14 27.49
N TRP A 182 13.69 -2.94 28.32
CA TRP A 182 12.24 -3.15 28.16
C TRP A 182 11.42 -1.88 28.42
N VAL A 183 11.80 -1.05 29.39
CA VAL A 183 11.15 0.26 29.64
C VAL A 183 11.43 1.24 28.51
N LEU A 184 12.67 1.28 28.00
CA LEU A 184 13.06 2.16 26.87
C LEU A 184 12.54 1.66 25.53
N ALA A 185 12.34 0.35 25.37
CA ALA A 185 11.75 -0.25 24.16
C ALA A 185 10.23 -0.22 24.15
N ARG A 186 9.57 0.24 25.23
CA ARG A 186 8.12 0.46 25.18
C ARG A 186 7.83 1.52 24.13
N PRO A 187 7.01 1.22 23.11
CA PRO A 187 6.63 2.23 22.14
C PRO A 187 6.00 3.40 22.89
N ALA A 188 6.50 4.59 22.67
CA ALA A 188 5.94 5.80 23.26
C ALA A 188 4.45 5.85 22.96
N VAL A 189 3.64 6.00 24.00
CA VAL A 189 2.18 6.10 23.83
C VAL A 189 1.89 7.46 23.21
N THR A 190 1.94 7.53 21.88
CA THR A 190 1.69 8.75 21.14
C THR A 190 0.20 9.09 21.13
N PRO A 191 -0.19 10.37 21.02
CA PRO A 191 -1.58 10.76 20.84
C PRO A 191 -2.28 10.03 19.68
N LEU A 192 -1.54 9.74 18.60
CA LEU A 192 -2.06 8.97 17.47
C LEU A 192 -2.41 7.53 17.88
N ASN A 193 -1.55 6.85 18.63
CA ASN A 193 -1.83 5.50 19.12
C ASN A 193 -3.03 5.49 20.08
N GLN A 194 -3.15 6.51 20.92
CA GLN A 194 -4.30 6.68 21.82
C GLN A 194 -5.61 6.97 21.07
N PHE A 195 -5.53 7.74 19.98
CA PHE A 195 -6.69 8.01 19.12
C PHE A 195 -7.23 6.72 18.51
N TRP A 196 -6.35 5.87 18.01
CA TRP A 196 -6.72 4.64 17.33
C TRP A 196 -6.99 3.46 18.25
N ALA A 197 -6.49 3.46 19.49
CA ALA A 197 -6.60 2.32 20.41
C ALA A 197 -8.02 1.76 20.53
N PRO A 198 -9.11 2.56 20.71
CA PRO A 198 -10.46 2.00 20.83
C PRO A 198 -10.98 1.33 19.55
N VAL A 199 -10.42 1.66 18.39
CA VAL A 199 -10.81 1.13 17.08
C VAL A 199 -10.00 -0.11 16.72
N LEU A 200 -8.72 -0.12 17.12
CA LEU A 200 -7.77 -1.19 16.81
C LEU A 200 -7.87 -2.38 17.78
N ASN A 201 -8.34 -2.14 19.02
CA ASN A 201 -8.47 -3.17 20.04
C ASN A 201 -9.70 -4.05 19.75
N GLY A 202 -9.51 -5.13 19.00
CA GLY A 202 -10.57 -6.09 18.70
C GLY A 202 -10.14 -7.15 17.69
N SER A 203 -10.79 -8.31 17.72
CA SER A 203 -10.49 -9.43 16.81
C SER A 203 -11.32 -9.39 15.52
N THR A 204 -12.45 -8.65 15.50
CA THR A 204 -13.29 -8.56 14.31
C THR A 204 -12.62 -7.68 13.25
N PRO A 205 -12.66 -8.06 11.94
CA PRO A 205 -12.15 -7.22 10.88
C PRO A 205 -12.81 -5.84 10.88
N LEU A 206 -12.00 -4.79 10.77
CA LEU A 206 -12.45 -3.40 10.71
C LEU A 206 -13.10 -3.12 9.36
N GLN A 207 -14.22 -2.40 9.35
CA GLN A 207 -14.84 -1.94 8.10
C GLN A 207 -14.21 -0.60 7.70
N LEU A 208 -13.59 -0.54 6.52
CA LEU A 208 -13.08 0.69 5.91
C LEU A 208 -14.02 1.05 4.75
N CYS A 209 -14.87 2.05 4.99
CA CYS A 209 -15.96 2.39 4.10
C CYS A 209 -15.65 3.69 3.36
N ALA A 210 -15.60 3.66 2.03
CA ALA A 210 -15.41 4.83 1.18
C ALA A 210 -16.74 5.30 0.61
N ALA A 211 -16.99 6.61 0.63
CA ALA A 211 -18.13 7.21 -0.05
C ALA A 211 -18.01 7.03 -1.56
N TYR A 212 -19.14 6.97 -2.24
CA TYR A 212 -19.16 7.00 -3.71
C TYR A 212 -19.68 8.33 -4.23
N VAL A 213 -19.36 8.62 -5.48
CA VAL A 213 -19.84 9.78 -6.20
C VAL A 213 -20.66 9.30 -7.38
N PRO A 214 -21.96 9.62 -7.47
CA PRO A 214 -22.76 9.31 -8.64
C PRO A 214 -22.27 10.15 -9.82
N VAL A 215 -22.01 9.50 -10.94
CA VAL A 215 -21.54 10.12 -12.18
C VAL A 215 -22.57 9.85 -13.27
N TYR A 216 -22.93 10.88 -14.01
CA TYR A 216 -23.72 10.71 -15.23
C TYR A 216 -22.78 10.36 -16.36
N GLY A 217 -22.85 9.13 -16.83
CA GLY A 217 -22.18 8.66 -18.05
C GLY A 217 -23.04 8.97 -19.25
N VAL A 218 -22.40 9.38 -20.33
CA VAL A 218 -23.00 9.40 -21.67
C VAL A 218 -22.64 8.07 -22.31
N ASP A 219 -23.61 7.36 -22.84
CA ASP A 219 -23.34 6.19 -23.68
C ASP A 219 -22.72 6.72 -24.97
N ILE A 220 -21.39 6.81 -24.98
CA ILE A 220 -20.66 7.35 -26.11
C ILE A 220 -20.52 6.22 -27.13
N ASP A 221 -21.54 6.07 -27.95
CA ASP A 221 -21.35 5.57 -29.32
C ASP A 221 -20.64 6.69 -30.09
N PRO A 222 -19.41 6.49 -30.58
CA PRO A 222 -18.65 7.51 -31.31
C PRO A 222 -19.37 8.00 -32.58
N SER A 223 -20.42 7.30 -33.01
CA SER A 223 -21.26 7.65 -34.19
C SER A 223 -22.46 8.53 -33.85
N ILE A 224 -22.73 8.77 -32.57
CA ILE A 224 -23.86 9.59 -32.13
C ILE A 224 -23.42 11.00 -31.84
N THR A 225 -24.11 11.97 -32.39
CA THR A 225 -24.05 13.42 -32.11
C THR A 225 -24.13 13.67 -30.59
N PRO A 226 -23.53 14.76 -30.07
CA PRO A 226 -23.59 15.06 -28.63
C PRO A 226 -24.99 14.92 -28.06
N PRO A 227 -25.16 14.33 -26.88
CA PRO A 227 -26.47 14.05 -26.29
C PRO A 227 -27.30 15.32 -26.21
N SER A 228 -28.45 15.33 -26.80
CA SER A 228 -29.35 16.49 -26.88
C SER A 228 -30.49 16.42 -25.86
N HIS A 229 -30.68 15.28 -25.23
CA HIS A 229 -31.79 15.05 -24.28
C HIS A 229 -31.30 14.47 -22.94
N VAL A 230 -32.04 14.79 -21.86
CA VAL A 230 -31.74 14.29 -20.49
C VAL A 230 -31.83 12.75 -20.44
N GLY A 231 -32.56 12.11 -21.33
CA GLY A 231 -32.67 10.64 -21.42
C GLY A 231 -31.42 9.94 -21.96
N ASP A 232 -30.45 10.69 -22.50
CA ASP A 232 -29.21 10.14 -23.07
C ASP A 232 -28.13 9.95 -22.02
N PHE A 233 -28.41 10.31 -20.74
CA PHE A 233 -27.49 10.16 -19.63
C PHE A 233 -27.87 8.98 -18.75
N THR A 234 -26.94 8.05 -18.58
CA THR A 234 -27.07 6.96 -17.62
C THR A 234 -26.40 7.35 -16.30
N LEU A 235 -27.16 7.26 -15.21
CA LEU A 235 -26.59 7.48 -13.87
C LEU A 235 -25.81 6.24 -13.45
N LEU A 236 -24.49 6.39 -13.33
CA LEU A 236 -23.58 5.36 -12.85
C LEU A 236 -23.45 5.50 -11.33
N ASN A 237 -24.13 4.60 -10.61
CA ASN A 237 -24.04 4.50 -9.16
C ASN A 237 -22.96 3.47 -8.77
N ASP A 238 -22.29 3.70 -7.64
CA ASP A 238 -21.33 2.78 -7.02
C ASP A 238 -20.06 2.45 -7.81
N GLN A 239 -19.79 3.20 -8.88
CA GLN A 239 -18.65 2.94 -9.75
C GLN A 239 -17.51 3.95 -9.56
N PHE A 240 -17.77 5.08 -8.88
CA PHE A 240 -16.80 6.15 -8.75
C PHE A 240 -16.61 6.55 -7.29
N VAL A 241 -15.36 6.77 -6.91
CA VAL A 241 -14.97 7.28 -5.61
C VAL A 241 -14.30 8.64 -5.82
N GLY A 242 -14.58 9.60 -4.97
CA GLY A 242 -13.94 10.91 -5.01
C GLY A 242 -12.43 10.82 -4.85
N GLY A 243 -11.66 11.68 -5.51
CA GLY A 243 -10.20 11.63 -5.46
C GLY A 243 -9.65 11.71 -4.03
N GLY A 244 -10.19 12.62 -3.21
CA GLY A 244 -9.81 12.74 -1.80
C GLY A 244 -10.22 11.53 -0.96
N ASP A 245 -11.38 10.95 -1.21
CA ASP A 245 -11.85 9.76 -0.51
C ASP A 245 -10.99 8.53 -0.87
N LEU A 246 -10.54 8.43 -2.12
CA LEU A 246 -9.61 7.40 -2.57
C LEU A 246 -8.24 7.53 -1.89
N ILE A 247 -7.68 8.75 -1.85
CA ILE A 247 -6.40 9.03 -1.19
C ILE A 247 -6.50 8.70 0.30
N ALA A 248 -7.55 9.19 0.97
CA ALA A 248 -7.81 8.93 2.38
C ALA A 248 -7.93 7.44 2.68
N THR A 249 -8.72 6.72 1.89
CA THR A 249 -8.90 5.26 2.03
C THR A 249 -7.56 4.53 1.84
N SER A 250 -6.75 4.94 0.86
CA SER A 250 -5.44 4.35 0.60
C SER A 250 -4.45 4.57 1.76
N ARG A 251 -4.41 5.80 2.34
CA ARG A 251 -3.58 6.11 3.52
C ARG A 251 -3.98 5.27 4.73
N LEU A 252 -5.29 5.18 4.99
CA LEU A 252 -5.84 4.37 6.09
C LEU A 252 -5.55 2.89 5.89
N ALA A 253 -5.76 2.36 4.70
CA ALA A 253 -5.44 0.97 4.37
C ALA A 253 -3.95 0.66 4.59
N ALA A 254 -3.06 1.55 4.14
CA ALA A 254 -1.61 1.41 4.37
C ALA A 254 -1.25 1.46 5.87
N MET A 255 -1.91 2.32 6.64
CA MET A 255 -1.73 2.39 8.10
C MET A 255 -2.21 1.10 8.78
N LEU A 256 -3.40 0.63 8.47
CA LEU A 256 -3.98 -0.60 9.05
C LEU A 256 -3.11 -1.83 8.71
N THR A 257 -2.60 -1.91 7.49
CA THR A 257 -1.69 -2.98 7.08
C THR A 257 -0.38 -2.96 7.88
N ARG A 258 0.22 -1.78 8.10
CA ARG A 258 1.43 -1.64 8.94
C ARG A 258 1.20 -2.00 10.40
N LEU A 259 -0.03 -1.83 10.90
CA LEU A 259 -0.44 -2.17 12.26
C LEU A 259 -0.92 -3.62 12.38
N ASP A 260 -0.79 -4.42 11.32
CA ASP A 260 -1.27 -5.81 11.24
C ASP A 260 -2.75 -5.94 11.67
N ARG A 261 -3.56 -4.93 11.32
CA ARG A 261 -4.99 -4.89 11.65
C ARG A 261 -5.83 -5.34 10.47
N PRO A 262 -6.51 -6.50 10.54
CA PRO A 262 -7.39 -6.96 9.47
C PRO A 262 -8.52 -5.97 9.20
N TYR A 263 -8.77 -5.67 7.94
CA TYR A 263 -9.85 -4.78 7.52
C TYR A 263 -10.51 -5.26 6.22
N ARG A 264 -11.71 -4.77 5.95
CA ARG A 264 -12.45 -4.97 4.71
C ARG A 264 -12.81 -3.61 4.12
N VAL A 265 -12.51 -3.40 2.85
CA VAL A 265 -12.93 -2.19 2.14
C VAL A 265 -14.34 -2.39 1.59
N LYS A 266 -15.21 -1.41 1.81
CA LYS A 266 -16.57 -1.36 1.27
C LYS A 266 -16.86 0.00 0.66
N LEU A 267 -17.68 0.03 -0.37
CA LEU A 267 -18.21 1.27 -0.95
C LEU A 267 -19.54 1.67 -0.30
N GLY A 268 -19.89 2.93 -0.42
CA GLY A 268 -21.01 3.54 0.31
C GLY A 268 -22.36 2.81 0.22
N ASN A 269 -22.70 2.24 -0.93
CA ASN A 269 -23.95 1.49 -1.09
C ASN A 269 -23.88 0.06 -0.55
N ASP A 270 -22.69 -0.52 -0.47
CA ASP A 270 -22.47 -1.88 0.02
C ASP A 270 -22.44 -1.97 1.54
N VAL A 271 -22.53 -0.82 2.22
CA VAL A 271 -22.47 -0.73 3.68
C VAL A 271 -23.90 -0.77 4.24
N SER A 272 -24.24 -1.83 4.93
CA SER A 272 -25.49 -1.94 5.67
C SER A 272 -25.33 -1.50 7.12
N PHE A 273 -26.46 -1.21 7.79
CA PHE A 273 -26.46 -0.93 9.23
C PHE A 273 -25.98 -2.15 10.04
N ALA A 274 -26.24 -3.36 9.55
CA ALA A 274 -25.74 -4.59 10.16
C ALA A 274 -24.21 -4.68 10.09
N ASP A 275 -23.60 -4.23 9.01
CA ASP A 275 -22.13 -4.16 8.88
C ASP A 275 -21.54 -3.23 9.95
N LEU A 276 -22.15 -2.05 10.16
CA LEU A 276 -21.69 -1.07 11.15
C LEU A 276 -21.90 -1.52 12.61
N ARG A 277 -22.79 -2.49 12.82
CA ARG A 277 -22.99 -3.15 14.14
C ARG A 277 -22.05 -4.32 14.36
N SER A 278 -21.45 -4.85 13.31
CA SER A 278 -20.58 -6.04 13.41
C SER A 278 -19.21 -5.77 14.03
N GLY A 279 -18.82 -4.50 14.15
CA GLY A 279 -17.52 -4.09 14.71
C GLY A 279 -17.17 -2.64 14.39
N PRO A 280 -15.95 -2.21 14.73
CA PRO A 280 -15.52 -0.85 14.47
C PRO A 280 -15.44 -0.55 12.97
N ALA A 281 -15.75 0.70 12.59
CA ALA A 281 -15.72 1.15 11.21
C ALA A 281 -15.03 2.51 11.06
N ILE A 282 -14.38 2.70 9.91
CA ILE A 282 -13.87 3.97 9.44
C ILE A 282 -14.72 4.38 8.25
N LEU A 283 -15.32 5.57 8.32
CA LEU A 283 -16.22 6.13 7.31
C LEU A 283 -15.50 7.30 6.63
N VAL A 284 -15.24 7.18 5.35
CA VAL A 284 -14.53 8.19 4.55
C VAL A 284 -15.50 8.84 3.59
N GLY A 285 -15.63 10.17 3.70
CA GLY A 285 -16.59 10.95 2.94
C GLY A 285 -18.01 10.94 3.53
N PHE A 286 -18.86 11.87 3.08
CA PHE A 286 -20.22 12.04 3.59
C PHE A 286 -21.30 11.96 2.51
N SER A 287 -20.91 12.10 1.24
CA SER A 287 -21.84 12.18 0.12
C SER A 287 -22.34 10.80 -0.29
N TYR A 288 -23.64 10.70 -0.61
CA TYR A 288 -24.25 9.50 -1.21
C TYR A 288 -23.95 8.20 -0.46
N THR A 289 -23.94 8.25 0.88
CA THR A 289 -23.65 7.10 1.73
C THR A 289 -24.87 6.68 2.55
N LYS A 290 -24.94 5.40 2.92
CA LYS A 290 -25.97 4.91 3.83
C LYS A 290 -25.74 5.32 5.28
N TRP A 291 -24.52 5.74 5.64
CA TRP A 291 -24.19 6.21 7.00
C TRP A 291 -24.47 7.70 7.24
N LYS A 292 -24.99 8.42 6.25
CA LYS A 292 -25.35 9.83 6.41
C LYS A 292 -26.30 10.09 7.58
N GLN A 293 -27.19 9.15 7.89
CA GLN A 293 -28.07 9.26 9.05
C GLN A 293 -27.31 9.21 10.37
N ILE A 294 -26.19 8.48 10.42
CA ILE A 294 -25.29 8.43 11.59
C ILE A 294 -24.53 9.76 11.71
N SER A 295 -23.92 10.23 10.64
CA SER A 295 -23.17 11.48 10.60
C SER A 295 -24.01 12.68 11.01
N ASN A 296 -25.27 12.74 10.58
CA ASN A 296 -26.20 13.83 10.91
C ASN A 296 -26.67 13.83 12.38
N GLN A 297 -26.44 12.77 13.14
CA GLN A 297 -26.69 12.72 14.58
C GLN A 297 -25.53 13.29 15.41
N MET A 298 -24.36 13.54 14.78
CA MET A 298 -23.23 14.13 15.45
C MET A 298 -23.37 15.65 15.51
N ARG A 299 -22.75 16.28 16.51
CA ARG A 299 -22.80 17.72 16.69
C ARG A 299 -22.33 18.49 15.45
N PHE A 300 -21.14 18.12 14.95
CA PHE A 300 -20.62 18.68 13.70
C PHE A 300 -20.85 17.69 12.56
N PHE A 301 -21.46 18.15 11.49
CA PHE A 301 -21.58 17.37 10.27
C PHE A 301 -21.45 18.27 9.02
N VAL A 302 -21.02 17.66 7.91
CA VAL A 302 -20.84 18.36 6.63
C VAL A 302 -22.17 18.43 5.90
N ASP A 303 -22.64 19.65 5.61
CA ASP A 303 -23.76 19.93 4.73
C ASP A 303 -23.24 20.48 3.39
N GLY A 304 -22.79 19.60 2.53
CA GLY A 304 -22.23 19.95 1.22
C GLY A 304 -23.27 20.29 0.15
N PHE A 305 -24.57 20.06 0.45
CA PHE A 305 -25.68 20.38 -0.47
C PHE A 305 -26.34 21.72 -0.14
N ARG A 306 -26.07 22.27 1.02
CA ARG A 306 -26.48 23.60 1.39
C ARG A 306 -25.78 24.67 0.55
N ARG A 307 -26.33 25.85 0.50
CA ARG A 307 -25.67 27.04 -0.09
C ARG A 307 -25.58 28.16 0.95
N PRO A 308 -24.38 28.58 1.34
CA PRO A 308 -23.06 27.99 1.01
C PRO A 308 -22.87 26.58 1.62
N ALA A 309 -22.08 25.74 0.95
CA ALA A 309 -21.68 24.45 1.51
C ALA A 309 -20.81 24.66 2.76
N GLY A 310 -21.03 23.88 3.79
CA GLY A 310 -20.35 24.12 5.07
C GLY A 310 -20.49 23.02 6.08
N ILE A 311 -19.92 23.25 7.26
CA ILE A 311 -20.06 22.43 8.45
C ILE A 311 -21.08 23.12 9.39
N THR A 312 -22.02 22.34 9.91
CA THR A 312 -23.00 22.82 10.88
C THR A 312 -22.56 22.48 12.31
N ASP A 313 -23.02 23.23 13.30
CA ASP A 313 -22.90 22.96 14.72
C ASP A 313 -24.30 22.74 15.30
N ASP A 314 -24.62 21.51 15.67
CA ASP A 314 -25.95 21.13 16.17
C ASP A 314 -27.08 21.59 15.21
N GLY A 315 -26.88 21.36 13.92
CA GLY A 315 -27.79 21.75 12.85
C GLY A 315 -27.81 23.25 12.52
N LYS A 316 -27.07 24.09 13.28
CA LYS A 316 -26.97 25.53 13.04
C LYS A 316 -25.87 25.88 12.06
N ALA A 317 -26.09 26.94 11.29
CA ALA A 317 -25.06 27.47 10.40
C ALA A 317 -23.85 27.97 11.18
N THR A 318 -22.66 27.71 10.65
CA THR A 318 -21.40 28.20 11.19
C THR A 318 -20.65 29.10 10.17
N GLY A 319 -19.53 29.69 10.58
CA GLY A 319 -18.61 30.36 9.65
C GLY A 319 -17.70 29.41 8.87
N TRP A 320 -17.79 28.09 9.08
CA TRP A 320 -16.98 27.09 8.37
C TRP A 320 -17.69 26.70 7.07
N VAL A 321 -17.63 27.59 6.10
CA VAL A 321 -18.37 27.50 4.83
C VAL A 321 -17.44 27.81 3.66
N LEU A 322 -17.78 27.28 2.49
CA LEU A 322 -17.20 27.67 1.20
C LEU A 322 -18.23 28.54 0.47
N PRO A 323 -18.08 29.89 0.52
CA PRO A 323 -19.10 30.81 0.01
C PRO A 323 -19.38 30.61 -1.48
N GLU A 324 -18.30 30.42 -2.24
CA GLU A 324 -18.34 30.22 -3.69
C GLU A 324 -17.64 28.92 -4.02
N LEU A 325 -18.41 27.81 -4.07
CA LEU A 325 -17.86 26.54 -4.49
C LEU A 325 -18.12 26.36 -6.00
N PRO A 326 -17.05 26.39 -6.84
CA PRO A 326 -17.16 26.19 -8.28
C PRO A 326 -17.76 24.83 -8.65
N ARG A 327 -18.28 24.71 -9.86
CA ARG A 327 -18.89 23.45 -10.34
C ARG A 327 -17.88 22.29 -10.38
N ASP A 328 -16.61 22.57 -10.68
CA ASP A 328 -15.52 21.62 -10.71
C ASP A 328 -14.97 21.29 -9.31
N ARG A 329 -15.53 21.91 -8.26
CA ARG A 329 -15.13 21.72 -6.87
C ARG A 329 -13.65 22.07 -6.56
N HIS A 330 -12.96 22.81 -7.43
CA HIS A 330 -11.64 23.36 -7.12
C HIS A 330 -11.77 24.61 -6.23
N THR A 331 -11.03 24.62 -5.16
CA THR A 331 -11.08 25.69 -4.15
C THR A 331 -9.69 25.96 -3.60
N THR A 332 -9.47 27.15 -3.02
CA THR A 332 -8.22 27.54 -2.37
C THR A 332 -8.20 27.23 -0.87
N GLU A 333 -9.33 26.87 -0.30
CA GLU A 333 -9.46 26.43 1.09
C GLU A 333 -10.58 25.39 1.22
N ASP A 334 -10.53 24.62 2.29
CA ASP A 334 -11.56 23.63 2.60
C ASP A 334 -11.70 23.48 4.13
N TYR A 335 -12.81 22.90 4.54
CA TYR A 335 -13.03 22.48 5.93
C TYR A 335 -13.38 21.00 5.98
N ALA A 336 -12.96 20.34 7.07
CA ALA A 336 -13.22 18.92 7.27
C ALA A 336 -13.56 18.62 8.73
N ILE A 337 -14.10 17.45 8.95
CA ILE A 337 -14.38 16.89 10.26
C ILE A 337 -13.61 15.58 10.41
N VAL A 338 -13.03 15.39 11.59
CA VAL A 338 -12.58 14.10 12.10
C VAL A 338 -13.42 13.78 13.32
N SER A 339 -14.14 12.68 13.27
CA SER A 339 -14.94 12.18 14.39
C SER A 339 -14.39 10.84 14.88
N ARG A 340 -14.33 10.62 16.18
CA ARG A 340 -14.11 9.31 16.81
C ARG A 340 -15.17 9.13 17.91
N VAL A 341 -16.13 8.27 17.65
CA VAL A 341 -17.37 8.20 18.46
C VAL A 341 -17.73 6.75 18.73
N PHE A 342 -18.05 6.42 19.99
CA PHE A 342 -18.82 5.24 20.28
C PHE A 342 -20.30 5.55 20.01
N HIS A 343 -20.81 4.98 18.91
CA HIS A 343 -22.15 5.34 18.43
C HIS A 343 -23.22 4.48 19.08
N PRO A 344 -24.27 5.10 19.67
CA PRO A 344 -25.28 4.38 20.47
C PRO A 344 -26.09 3.38 19.65
N ASP A 345 -26.44 3.66 18.39
CA ASP A 345 -27.28 2.78 17.58
C ASP A 345 -26.52 1.60 16.98
N THR A 346 -25.21 1.77 16.71
CA THR A 346 -24.36 0.70 16.19
C THR A 346 -23.67 -0.08 17.30
N HIS A 347 -23.59 0.44 18.52
CA HIS A 347 -22.82 -0.11 19.64
C HIS A 347 -21.35 -0.40 19.26
N ALA A 348 -20.79 0.40 18.35
CA ALA A 348 -19.44 0.26 17.82
C ALA A 348 -18.68 1.60 17.81
N MET A 349 -17.36 1.50 17.83
CA MET A 349 -16.49 2.66 17.59
C MET A 349 -16.50 3.02 16.11
N LEU A 350 -16.84 4.26 15.83
CA LEU A 350 -16.81 4.84 14.50
C LEU A 350 -15.77 5.94 14.42
N VAL A 351 -14.97 5.94 13.34
CA VAL A 351 -14.14 7.08 12.93
C VAL A 351 -14.70 7.59 11.62
N GLU A 352 -15.00 8.88 11.54
CA GLU A 352 -15.48 9.51 10.31
C GLU A 352 -14.52 10.61 9.88
N LEU A 353 -14.21 10.65 8.59
CA LEU A 353 -13.39 11.65 7.93
C LEU A 353 -14.20 12.25 6.79
N ALA A 354 -14.59 13.51 6.89
CA ALA A 354 -15.47 14.16 5.91
C ALA A 354 -15.01 15.59 5.64
N GLY A 355 -14.61 15.90 4.41
CA GLY A 355 -14.35 17.25 3.93
C GLY A 355 -15.56 17.83 3.18
N ILE A 356 -15.70 19.14 3.11
CA ILE A 356 -16.71 19.76 2.22
C ILE A 356 -16.39 19.39 0.77
N THR A 357 -15.09 19.37 0.42
CA THR A 357 -14.59 18.86 -0.84
C THR A 357 -13.55 17.73 -0.62
N GLN A 358 -13.00 17.21 -1.70
CA GLN A 358 -11.97 16.19 -1.67
C GLN A 358 -10.70 16.57 -0.88
N TYR A 359 -10.35 17.85 -0.87
CA TYR A 359 -9.13 18.34 -0.20
C TYR A 359 -9.22 18.24 1.32
N GLY A 360 -10.40 18.50 1.87
CA GLY A 360 -10.66 18.33 3.30
C GLY A 360 -10.61 16.89 3.74
N THR A 361 -11.16 15.98 2.92
CA THR A 361 -11.12 14.53 3.23
C THR A 361 -9.69 14.00 3.22
N ASP A 362 -8.88 14.38 2.22
CA ASP A 362 -7.44 14.01 2.16
C ASP A 362 -6.67 14.54 3.38
N ALA A 363 -6.86 15.84 3.72
CA ALA A 363 -6.21 16.45 4.88
C ALA A 363 -6.65 15.82 6.23
N ALA A 364 -7.91 15.43 6.35
CA ALA A 364 -8.40 14.72 7.52
C ALA A 364 -7.71 13.35 7.68
N ALA A 365 -7.48 12.65 6.56
CA ALA A 365 -6.73 11.39 6.57
C ALA A 365 -5.24 11.61 6.90
N ASP A 366 -4.63 12.69 6.41
CA ASP A 366 -3.26 13.04 6.79
C ASP A 366 -3.14 13.24 8.30
N LEU A 367 -4.06 14.00 8.91
CA LEU A 367 -4.08 14.23 10.35
C LEU A 367 -4.16 12.93 11.16
N VAL A 368 -5.04 12.01 10.78
CA VAL A 368 -5.25 10.77 11.56
C VAL A 368 -4.23 9.66 11.26
N THR A 369 -3.32 9.88 10.34
CA THR A 369 -2.22 8.95 10.02
C THR A 369 -0.84 9.50 10.34
N ASN A 370 -0.75 10.79 10.73
CA ASN A 370 0.49 11.48 11.03
C ASN A 370 0.59 11.78 12.55
N PRO A 371 1.62 11.27 13.25
CA PRO A 371 1.75 11.44 14.70
C PRO A 371 1.97 12.91 15.13
N ASP A 372 2.68 13.70 14.32
CA ASP A 372 2.98 15.10 14.66
C ASP A 372 1.73 15.97 14.51
N LEU A 373 0.97 15.80 13.44
CA LEU A 373 -0.29 16.50 13.22
C LEU A 373 -1.32 16.14 14.28
N MET A 374 -1.41 14.85 14.67
CA MET A 374 -2.32 14.43 15.72
C MET A 374 -1.91 14.98 17.08
N ALA A 375 -0.63 15.06 17.39
CA ALA A 375 -0.13 15.63 18.63
C ALA A 375 -0.45 17.15 18.71
N GLU A 376 -0.30 17.87 17.60
CA GLU A 376 -0.70 19.26 17.51
C GLU A 376 -2.22 19.45 17.62
N ALA A 377 -2.97 18.62 16.91
CA ALA A 377 -4.44 18.65 16.90
C ALA A 377 -5.07 18.46 18.27
N LEU A 378 -4.43 17.68 19.13
CA LEU A 378 -4.91 17.39 20.49
C LEU A 378 -4.26 18.25 21.57
N ARG A 379 -3.48 19.27 21.18
CA ARG A 379 -2.94 20.25 22.12
C ARG A 379 -4.06 20.97 22.85
N GLY A 380 -4.05 20.94 24.19
CA GLY A 380 -5.11 21.50 25.02
C GLY A 380 -6.37 20.64 25.16
N ALA A 381 -6.35 19.40 24.65
CA ALA A 381 -7.42 18.45 24.91
C ALA A 381 -7.53 18.09 26.43
N PRO A 382 -8.70 17.73 26.94
CA PRO A 382 -8.87 17.30 28.33
C PRO A 382 -7.92 16.12 28.66
N PRO A 383 -7.44 15.97 29.89
CA PRO A 383 -6.49 14.91 30.26
C PRO A 383 -7.00 13.49 29.99
N ASP A 384 -8.32 13.31 29.99
CA ASP A 384 -9.02 12.03 29.79
C ASP A 384 -9.64 11.88 28.38
N TRP A 385 -9.23 12.70 27.42
CA TRP A 385 -9.79 12.71 26.06
C TRP A 385 -9.80 11.34 25.37
N GLN A 386 -8.86 10.45 25.75
CA GLN A 386 -8.76 9.10 25.19
C GLN A 386 -10.02 8.27 25.44
N LYS A 387 -10.70 8.54 26.55
CA LYS A 387 -11.92 7.83 26.99
C LYS A 387 -13.21 8.49 26.50
N LYS A 388 -13.10 9.64 25.84
CA LYS A 388 -14.24 10.44 25.38
C LYS A 388 -14.47 10.25 23.88
N ASN A 389 -15.69 10.47 23.48
CA ASN A 389 -15.99 10.78 22.08
C ASN A 389 -15.35 12.12 21.72
N LEU A 390 -14.96 12.28 20.47
CA LEU A 390 -14.40 13.55 20.01
C LEU A 390 -14.81 13.87 18.58
N GLN A 391 -14.91 15.17 18.31
CA GLN A 391 -14.95 15.72 16.97
C GLN A 391 -13.96 16.90 16.86
N LEU A 392 -13.22 16.92 15.76
CA LEU A 392 -12.29 17.99 15.39
C LEU A 392 -12.79 18.61 14.10
N VAL A 393 -12.94 19.94 14.08
CA VAL A 393 -13.18 20.69 12.84
C VAL A 393 -11.85 21.24 12.35
N LEU A 394 -11.55 21.01 11.10
CA LEU A 394 -10.30 21.36 10.46
C LEU A 394 -10.52 22.47 9.43
N HIS A 395 -9.56 23.37 9.32
CA HIS A 395 -9.39 24.30 8.20
C HIS A 395 -8.15 23.88 7.41
N VAL A 396 -8.27 23.91 6.10
CA VAL A 396 -7.24 23.43 5.17
C VAL A 396 -7.05 24.50 4.09
N LYS A 397 -5.82 24.92 3.83
CA LYS A 397 -5.47 25.70 2.64
C LYS A 397 -5.18 24.75 1.49
N VAL A 398 -5.62 25.11 0.30
CA VAL A 398 -5.35 24.36 -0.93
C VAL A 398 -4.47 25.18 -1.85
N ILE A 399 -3.29 24.65 -2.17
CA ILE A 399 -2.28 25.32 -2.99
C ILE A 399 -2.08 24.47 -4.25
N SER A 400 -2.39 25.01 -5.41
CA SER A 400 -2.27 24.32 -6.70
C SER A 400 -2.94 22.94 -6.69
N GLY A 401 -4.13 22.82 -6.09
CA GLY A 401 -4.88 21.57 -6.04
C GLY A 401 -4.38 20.55 -5.00
N THR A 402 -3.46 20.95 -4.12
CA THR A 402 -2.93 20.08 -3.06
C THR A 402 -3.28 20.66 -1.68
N PRO A 403 -3.89 19.89 -0.77
CA PRO A 403 -4.16 20.35 0.58
C PRO A 403 -2.86 20.54 1.37
N SER A 404 -2.78 21.65 2.11
CA SER A 404 -1.72 21.86 3.10
C SER A 404 -2.05 21.13 4.41
N SER A 405 -1.09 21.12 5.34
CA SER A 405 -1.33 20.57 6.70
C SER A 405 -2.56 21.22 7.33
N PRO A 406 -3.52 20.41 7.82
CA PRO A 406 -4.76 20.90 8.40
C PRO A 406 -4.51 21.60 9.74
N LYS A 407 -5.31 22.64 10.04
CA LYS A 407 -5.35 23.30 11.34
C LYS A 407 -6.66 23.03 12.03
N VAL A 408 -6.63 22.60 13.30
CA VAL A 408 -7.83 22.43 14.10
C VAL A 408 -8.38 23.80 14.49
N VAL A 409 -9.62 24.08 14.10
CA VAL A 409 -10.33 25.32 14.42
C VAL A 409 -11.38 25.13 15.53
N LYS A 410 -11.76 23.88 15.80
CA LYS A 410 -12.67 23.52 16.89
C LYS A 410 -12.40 22.10 17.39
N GLN A 411 -12.43 21.92 18.69
CA GLN A 411 -12.41 20.62 19.35
C GLN A 411 -13.70 20.47 20.17
N TYR A 412 -14.25 19.26 20.20
CA TYR A 412 -15.39 18.91 21.04
C TYR A 412 -15.20 17.50 21.59
N PHE A 413 -15.39 17.36 22.90
CA PHE A 413 -15.24 16.13 23.66
C PHE A 413 -16.46 15.91 24.56
N TRP A 414 -17.02 14.69 24.57
CA TRP A 414 -18.17 14.36 25.42
C TRP A 414 -18.18 12.92 25.90
#